data_6a44e5f499f5fd32d9a766f97171010c
#
_entry.id   6a44e5f499f5fd32d9a766f97171010c
#
_cell.length_a   1.000
_cell.length_b   1.000
_cell.length_c   1.000
_cell.angle_alpha   90.00
_cell.angle_beta   90.00
_cell.angle_gamma   90.00
#
_symmetry.space_group_name_H-M   'P 1'
#
loop_
_entity.id
_entity.type
_entity.pdbx_description
1 polymer ?
#
loop_
_entity_poly.entity_id
_entity_poly.type
_entity_poly.pdbx_seq_one_letter_code
_entity_poly.pdbx_strand_id
1 'polypeptide(L)'
;MKDTFTQAIRLGIYILILAFVLGWADVVFFAPRRQPACVQDTLPRGRICPEVLAAQYGDRVVWVDARSQSDFELNHLMLPDNRMFPIRKGAELQQLIDAAVGRLLEAADRGECIVVFCTGECTAAEEIAAELRELGIIEAPIHVLEGGWEVLRASGMAAD
;
A
#
# COMPACT_ATOMS: atom_id res chain seq x y z
N MET A 1 21.85 15.03 -58.26
CA MET A 1 21.13 13.82 -57.76
C MET A 1 21.84 13.06 -56.64
N LYS A 2 23.19 13.06 -56.55
CA LYS A 2 23.92 12.38 -55.46
C LYS A 2 23.78 13.07 -54.10
N ASP A 3 23.71 14.41 -54.06
CA ASP A 3 23.67 15.16 -52.79
C ASP A 3 22.33 15.02 -52.03
N THR A 4 21.20 14.94 -52.76
CA THR A 4 19.89 14.75 -52.15
C THR A 4 19.71 13.37 -51.49
N PHE A 5 20.31 12.34 -52.09
CA PHE A 5 20.29 10.98 -51.54
C PHE A 5 21.12 10.87 -50.24
N THR A 6 22.27 11.53 -50.22
CA THR A 6 23.15 11.55 -49.03
C THR A 6 22.51 12.33 -47.86
N GLN A 7 21.79 13.44 -48.19
CA GLN A 7 21.03 14.19 -47.18
C GLN A 7 19.87 13.37 -46.60
N ALA A 8 19.13 12.64 -47.40
CA ALA A 8 18.05 11.79 -46.95
C ALA A 8 18.51 10.68 -46.01
N ILE A 9 19.65 10.04 -46.32
CA ILE A 9 20.26 9.01 -45.45
C ILE A 9 20.68 9.61 -44.10
N ARG A 10 21.33 10.78 -44.09
CA ARG A 10 21.73 11.45 -42.84
C ARG A 10 20.52 11.80 -41.97
N LEU A 11 19.47 12.33 -42.56
CA LEU A 11 18.24 12.67 -41.85
C LEU A 11 17.59 11.41 -41.21
N GLY A 12 17.54 10.30 -41.95
CA GLY A 12 17.04 9.02 -41.44
C GLY A 12 17.81 8.49 -40.24
N ILE A 13 19.16 8.61 -40.28
CA ILE A 13 20.04 8.19 -39.17
C ILE A 13 19.77 9.07 -37.93
N TYR A 14 19.61 10.39 -38.08
CA TYR A 14 19.33 11.28 -36.95
C TYR A 14 17.99 10.97 -36.31
N ILE A 15 16.94 10.68 -37.09
CA ILE A 15 15.62 10.30 -36.57
C ILE A 15 15.69 8.99 -35.78
N LEU A 16 16.44 7.99 -36.28
CA LEU A 16 16.62 6.72 -35.58
C LEU A 16 17.39 6.88 -34.25
N ILE A 17 18.44 7.69 -34.24
CA ILE A 17 19.19 7.99 -33.02
C ILE A 17 18.30 8.71 -32.00
N LEU A 18 17.52 9.71 -32.46
CA LEU A 18 16.62 10.45 -31.58
C LEU A 18 15.54 9.55 -30.99
N ALA A 19 14.91 8.69 -31.80
CA ALA A 19 13.92 7.71 -31.32
C ALA A 19 14.52 6.72 -30.31
N PHE A 20 15.74 6.27 -30.54
CA PHE A 20 16.45 5.38 -29.62
C PHE A 20 16.77 6.06 -28.29
N VAL A 21 17.24 7.31 -28.31
CA VAL A 21 17.55 8.09 -27.10
C VAL A 21 16.28 8.38 -26.32
N LEU A 22 15.17 8.75 -26.97
CA LEU A 22 13.90 8.98 -26.30
C LEU A 22 13.32 7.70 -25.73
N GLY A 23 13.38 6.58 -26.43
CA GLY A 23 12.93 5.28 -25.91
C GLY A 23 13.77 4.78 -24.72
N TRP A 24 15.09 5.05 -24.72
CA TRP A 24 15.94 4.75 -23.57
C TRP A 24 15.65 5.65 -22.36
N ALA A 25 15.33 6.91 -22.59
CA ALA A 25 14.96 7.84 -21.53
C ALA A 25 13.71 7.36 -20.79
N ASP A 26 12.68 6.88 -21.50
CA ASP A 26 11.48 6.32 -20.88
C ASP A 26 11.81 5.11 -19.98
N VAL A 27 12.66 4.20 -20.46
CA VAL A 27 13.03 3.01 -19.65
C VAL A 27 13.84 3.38 -18.42
N VAL A 28 14.74 4.37 -18.51
CA VAL A 28 15.63 4.75 -17.40
C VAL A 28 14.95 5.66 -16.39
N PHE A 29 14.09 6.60 -16.85
CA PHE A 29 13.48 7.61 -15.98
C PHE A 29 12.10 7.25 -15.48
N PHE A 30 11.34 6.44 -16.23
CA PHE A 30 9.97 6.05 -15.88
C PHE A 30 9.83 4.58 -15.50
N ALA A 31 10.89 3.78 -15.52
CA ALA A 31 10.82 2.45 -14.95
C ALA A 31 10.38 2.55 -13.49
N PRO A 32 9.30 1.87 -13.08
CA PRO A 32 8.86 1.89 -11.70
C PRO A 32 10.03 1.47 -10.82
N ARG A 33 10.46 2.36 -9.91
CA ARG A 33 11.50 2.03 -8.94
C ARG A 33 10.99 0.84 -8.16
N ARG A 34 11.60 -0.32 -8.37
CA ARG A 34 11.33 -1.49 -7.52
C ARG A 34 11.68 -1.05 -6.10
N GLN A 35 10.68 -0.94 -5.25
CA GLN A 35 10.94 -0.77 -3.83
C GLN A 35 11.83 -1.92 -3.37
N PRO A 36 12.82 -1.67 -2.49
CA PRO A 36 13.63 -2.73 -1.94
C PRO A 36 12.69 -3.78 -1.33
N ALA A 37 12.96 -5.06 -1.62
CA ALA A 37 12.15 -6.15 -1.08
C ALA A 37 12.15 -6.04 0.45
N CYS A 38 10.96 -6.04 1.03
CA CYS A 38 10.79 -6.01 2.47
C CYS A 38 11.36 -7.31 3.08
N VAL A 39 12.19 -7.19 4.12
CA VAL A 39 12.78 -8.34 4.81
C VAL A 39 12.12 -8.49 6.18
N GLN A 40 11.23 -9.46 6.32
CA GLN A 40 10.40 -9.66 7.52
C GLN A 40 11.22 -9.77 8.81
N ASP A 41 12.35 -10.47 8.76
CA ASP A 41 13.19 -10.73 9.94
C ASP A 41 13.89 -9.47 10.50
N THR A 42 13.93 -8.39 9.72
CA THR A 42 14.50 -7.10 10.13
C THR A 42 13.46 -6.14 10.70
N LEU A 43 12.17 -6.46 10.58
CA LEU A 43 11.11 -5.60 11.05
C LEU A 43 10.89 -5.70 12.57
N PRO A 44 10.47 -4.61 13.21
CA PRO A 44 9.98 -4.64 14.57
C PRO A 44 8.81 -5.62 14.74
N ARG A 45 8.67 -6.17 15.94
CA ARG A 45 7.54 -7.07 16.25
C ARG A 45 6.20 -6.40 15.97
N GLY A 46 5.32 -7.14 15.31
CA GLY A 46 3.99 -6.67 14.97
C GLY A 46 3.88 -5.95 13.63
N ARG A 47 4.99 -5.73 12.91
CA ARG A 47 4.97 -5.30 11.51
C ARG A 47 5.00 -6.49 10.56
N ILE A 48 4.41 -6.33 9.39
CA ILE A 48 4.36 -7.38 8.37
C ILE A 48 4.70 -6.82 6.99
N CYS A 49 5.55 -7.54 6.28
CA CYS A 49 5.84 -7.26 4.87
C CYS A 49 4.63 -7.56 4.00
N PRO A 50 4.36 -6.79 2.93
CA PRO A 50 3.26 -7.04 2.00
C PRO A 50 3.28 -8.43 1.38
N GLU A 51 4.47 -8.92 1.01
CA GLU A 51 4.66 -10.24 0.40
C GLU A 51 4.36 -11.36 1.39
N VAL A 52 4.77 -11.21 2.66
CA VAL A 52 4.48 -12.17 3.73
C VAL A 52 2.99 -12.18 4.06
N LEU A 53 2.37 -10.99 4.13
CA LEU A 53 0.93 -10.85 4.33
C LEU A 53 0.15 -11.60 3.24
N ALA A 54 0.48 -11.34 1.97
CA ALA A 54 -0.18 -11.98 0.85
C ALA A 54 0.02 -13.51 0.84
N ALA A 55 1.22 -14.00 1.16
CA ALA A 55 1.52 -15.44 1.22
C ALA A 55 0.81 -16.15 2.37
N GLN A 56 0.70 -15.51 3.55
CA GLN A 56 0.17 -16.13 4.76
C GLN A 56 -1.36 -16.03 4.86
N TYR A 57 -1.94 -14.90 4.48
CA TYR A 57 -3.35 -14.62 4.67
C TYR A 57 -4.13 -14.46 3.35
N GLY A 58 -3.46 -14.09 2.25
CA GLY A 58 -4.13 -13.85 0.97
C GLY A 58 -5.17 -12.75 1.08
N ASP A 59 -6.43 -13.09 0.80
CA ASP A 59 -7.59 -12.20 0.91
C ASP A 59 -8.26 -12.20 2.31
N ARG A 60 -7.74 -13.00 3.26
CA ARG A 60 -8.26 -13.09 4.64
C ARG A 60 -7.70 -11.98 5.53
N VAL A 61 -7.95 -10.73 5.15
CA VAL A 61 -7.46 -9.55 5.84
C VAL A 61 -8.61 -8.61 6.15
N VAL A 62 -8.68 -8.13 7.39
CA VAL A 62 -9.50 -7.01 7.81
C VAL A 62 -8.58 -5.79 7.91
N TRP A 63 -8.90 -4.76 7.16
CA TRP A 63 -8.06 -3.56 7.04
C TRP A 63 -8.51 -2.47 8.01
N VAL A 64 -7.56 -1.84 8.66
CA VAL A 64 -7.79 -0.66 9.51
C VAL A 64 -7.00 0.50 8.94
N ASP A 65 -7.71 1.52 8.46
CA ASP A 65 -7.12 2.75 7.92
C ASP A 65 -6.92 3.76 9.03
N ALA A 66 -5.66 3.98 9.41
CA ALA A 66 -5.25 4.92 10.46
C ALA A 66 -4.85 6.30 9.91
N ARG A 67 -5.09 6.58 8.62
CA ARG A 67 -4.82 7.87 7.99
C ARG A 67 -5.77 8.96 8.47
N SER A 68 -5.51 10.20 8.07
CA SER A 68 -6.41 11.32 8.35
C SER A 68 -7.78 11.14 7.67
N GLN A 69 -8.81 11.86 8.16
CA GLN A 69 -10.13 11.88 7.53
C GLN A 69 -10.05 12.34 6.07
N SER A 70 -9.27 13.38 5.80
CA SER A 70 -9.10 13.92 4.46
C SER A 70 -8.43 12.93 3.50
N ASP A 71 -7.43 12.17 3.98
CA ASP A 71 -6.78 11.14 3.14
C ASP A 71 -7.72 9.99 2.83
N PHE A 72 -8.52 9.58 3.81
CA PHE A 72 -9.53 8.54 3.64
C PHE A 72 -10.63 8.95 2.64
N GLU A 73 -11.09 10.19 2.71
CA GLU A 73 -12.13 10.71 1.80
C GLU A 73 -11.62 10.90 0.36
N LEU A 74 -10.34 11.25 0.22
CA LEU A 74 -9.71 11.38 -1.10
C LEU A 74 -9.54 10.04 -1.80
N ASN A 75 -9.01 9.06 -1.08
CA ASN A 75 -8.65 7.75 -1.62
C ASN A 75 -8.82 6.68 -0.57
N HIS A 76 -9.47 5.58 -0.89
CA HIS A 76 -9.61 4.43 0.02
C HIS A 76 -9.44 3.11 -0.74
N LEU A 77 -9.33 2.01 -0.01
CA LEU A 77 -9.25 0.68 -0.63
C LEU A 77 -10.61 0.32 -1.24
N MET A 78 -10.57 -0.24 -2.45
CA MET A 78 -11.76 -0.77 -3.12
C MET A 78 -12.11 -2.16 -2.56
N LEU A 79 -12.63 -2.19 -1.35
CA LEU A 79 -13.01 -3.41 -0.64
C LEU A 79 -14.48 -3.36 -0.24
N PRO A 80 -15.12 -4.52 -0.01
CA PRO A 80 -16.44 -4.57 0.61
C PRO A 80 -16.47 -3.83 1.95
N ASP A 81 -17.57 -3.14 2.27
CA ASP A 81 -17.73 -2.27 3.45
C ASP A 81 -17.38 -2.93 4.78
N ASN A 82 -17.50 -4.26 4.87
CA ASN A 82 -17.21 -5.02 6.08
C ASN A 82 -15.75 -5.49 6.21
N ARG A 83 -14.86 -5.02 5.36
CA ARG A 83 -13.44 -5.43 5.35
C ARG A 83 -12.46 -4.29 5.59
N MET A 84 -12.93 -3.04 5.66
CA MET A 84 -12.11 -1.89 5.95
C MET A 84 -12.82 -0.95 6.93
N PHE A 85 -12.08 -0.52 7.94
CA PHE A 85 -12.56 0.36 8.99
C PHE A 85 -11.64 1.56 9.18
N PRO A 86 -12.15 2.78 9.09
CA PRO A 86 -11.37 3.98 9.39
C PRO A 86 -11.29 4.13 10.92
N ILE A 87 -10.15 3.78 11.51
CA ILE A 87 -9.89 3.97 12.95
C ILE A 87 -8.74 4.94 13.09
N ARG A 88 -9.03 6.16 13.51
CA ARG A 88 -8.09 7.28 13.57
C ARG A 88 -7.87 7.74 15.01
N LYS A 89 -6.65 8.24 15.25
CA LYS A 89 -6.31 8.88 16.52
C LYS A 89 -7.09 10.20 16.67
N GLY A 90 -7.61 10.46 17.86
CA GLY A 90 -8.30 11.71 18.19
C GLY A 90 -9.51 11.49 19.10
N ALA A 91 -10.34 12.53 19.21
CA ALA A 91 -11.50 12.52 20.12
C ALA A 91 -12.56 11.44 19.79
N GLU A 92 -12.57 10.96 18.56
CA GLU A 92 -13.55 9.96 18.10
C GLU A 92 -13.01 8.52 18.12
N LEU A 93 -11.75 8.30 18.59
CA LEU A 93 -11.10 6.99 18.54
C LEU A 93 -11.97 5.89 19.14
N GLN A 94 -12.49 6.08 20.35
CA GLN A 94 -13.30 5.07 21.01
C GLN A 94 -14.58 4.76 20.22
N GLN A 95 -15.24 5.78 19.69
CA GLN A 95 -16.45 5.60 18.87
C GLN A 95 -16.16 4.81 17.59
N LEU A 96 -15.02 5.05 16.94
CA LEU A 96 -14.60 4.33 15.74
C LEU A 96 -14.25 2.87 16.05
N ILE A 97 -13.60 2.61 17.20
CA ILE A 97 -13.33 1.26 17.68
C ILE A 97 -14.65 0.54 17.96
N ASP A 98 -15.57 1.15 18.69
CA ASP A 98 -16.87 0.56 19.04
C ASP A 98 -17.68 0.20 17.78
N ALA A 99 -17.62 1.02 16.75
CA ALA A 99 -18.27 0.74 15.47
C ALA A 99 -17.66 -0.46 14.73
N ALA A 100 -16.37 -0.71 14.90
CA ALA A 100 -15.64 -1.78 14.21
C ALA A 100 -15.54 -3.08 15.03
N VAL A 101 -15.62 -3.00 16.37
CA VAL A 101 -15.24 -4.09 17.29
C VAL A 101 -15.95 -5.40 17.00
N GLY A 102 -17.22 -5.39 16.67
CA GLY A 102 -17.98 -6.60 16.34
C GLY A 102 -17.34 -7.39 15.21
N ARG A 103 -16.94 -6.71 14.13
CA ARG A 103 -16.28 -7.35 12.98
C ARG A 103 -14.84 -7.75 13.27
N LEU A 104 -14.12 -6.96 14.09
CA LEU A 104 -12.76 -7.29 14.51
C LEU A 104 -12.71 -8.55 15.39
N LEU A 105 -13.72 -8.75 16.25
CA LEU A 105 -13.85 -9.96 17.07
C LEU A 105 -14.09 -11.21 16.20
N GLU A 106 -14.92 -11.10 15.15
CA GLU A 106 -15.18 -12.21 14.24
C GLU A 106 -13.96 -12.62 13.40
N ALA A 107 -12.92 -11.78 13.31
CA ALA A 107 -11.76 -12.04 12.46
C ALA A 107 -11.02 -13.33 12.86
N ALA A 108 -10.91 -13.61 14.16
CA ALA A 108 -10.27 -14.83 14.66
C ALA A 108 -11.01 -16.09 14.22
N ASP A 109 -12.33 -16.10 14.36
CA ASP A 109 -13.18 -17.24 13.98
C ASP A 109 -13.12 -17.53 12.46
N ARG A 110 -12.87 -16.51 11.68
CA ARG A 110 -12.73 -16.60 10.21
C ARG A 110 -11.30 -16.90 9.75
N GLY A 111 -10.35 -17.02 10.68
CA GLY A 111 -8.93 -17.22 10.36
C GLY A 111 -8.33 -16.04 9.59
N GLU A 112 -8.85 -14.83 9.83
CA GLU A 112 -8.38 -13.59 9.25
C GLU A 112 -7.35 -12.92 10.17
N CYS A 113 -6.53 -12.02 9.61
CA CYS A 113 -5.71 -11.11 10.39
C CYS A 113 -6.23 -9.67 10.25
N ILE A 114 -5.91 -8.84 11.23
CA ILE A 114 -6.19 -7.40 11.21
C ILE A 114 -4.90 -6.70 10.81
N VAL A 115 -4.98 -5.85 9.79
CA VAL A 115 -3.82 -5.09 9.30
C VAL A 115 -4.13 -3.61 9.38
N VAL A 116 -3.34 -2.91 10.18
CA VAL A 116 -3.41 -1.46 10.34
C VAL A 116 -2.41 -0.81 9.41
N PHE A 117 -2.82 0.20 8.68
CA PHE A 117 -1.94 0.97 7.80
C PHE A 117 -2.16 2.47 7.94
N CYS A 118 -1.13 3.24 7.58
CA CYS A 118 -1.14 4.70 7.52
C CYS A 118 -0.34 5.16 6.31
N THR A 119 -0.17 6.47 6.11
CA THR A 119 0.77 7.01 5.13
C THR A 119 2.21 6.89 5.64
N GLY A 120 3.14 6.49 4.76
CA GLY A 120 4.60 6.54 4.92
C GLY A 120 5.15 6.33 6.33
N GLU A 121 5.79 7.36 6.89
CA GLU A 121 6.47 7.33 8.19
C GLU A 121 5.54 7.66 9.39
N CYS A 122 4.25 7.52 9.23
CA CYS A 122 3.24 7.84 10.22
C CYS A 122 3.24 6.80 11.38
N THR A 123 3.28 7.25 12.62
CA THR A 123 3.22 6.40 13.82
C THR A 123 1.80 6.01 14.23
N ALA A 124 0.78 6.60 13.59
CA ALA A 124 -0.61 6.35 13.97
C ALA A 124 -1.01 4.88 13.81
N ALA A 125 -0.46 4.16 12.84
CA ALA A 125 -0.76 2.74 12.66
C ALA A 125 -0.27 1.89 13.83
N GLU A 126 0.95 2.17 14.36
CA GLU A 126 1.47 1.50 15.56
C GLU A 126 0.62 1.81 16.79
N GLU A 127 0.24 3.06 16.97
CA GLU A 127 -0.57 3.50 18.11
C GLU A 127 -1.95 2.85 18.07
N ILE A 128 -2.64 2.86 16.93
CA ILE A 128 -3.93 2.19 16.77
C ILE A 128 -3.80 0.66 16.96
N ALA A 129 -2.76 0.05 16.40
CA ALA A 129 -2.52 -1.38 16.59
C ALA A 129 -2.25 -1.73 18.08
N ALA A 130 -1.58 -0.85 18.84
CA ALA A 130 -1.37 -1.01 20.26
C ALA A 130 -2.71 -0.91 21.03
N GLU A 131 -3.51 0.11 20.77
CA GLU A 131 -4.84 0.29 21.36
C GLU A 131 -5.73 -0.94 21.12
N LEU A 132 -5.78 -1.44 19.88
CA LEU A 132 -6.57 -2.64 19.56
C LEU A 132 -6.07 -3.88 20.31
N ARG A 133 -4.75 -4.04 20.52
CA ARG A 133 -4.19 -5.14 21.31
C ARG A 133 -4.48 -4.98 22.80
N GLU A 134 -4.46 -3.75 23.32
CA GLU A 134 -4.74 -3.45 24.73
C GLU A 134 -6.19 -3.73 25.13
N LEU A 135 -7.14 -3.76 24.17
CA LEU A 135 -8.50 -4.20 24.43
C LEU A 135 -8.54 -5.65 25.00
N GLY A 136 -7.55 -6.50 24.67
CA GLY A 136 -7.41 -7.85 25.18
C GLY A 136 -8.53 -8.83 24.82
N ILE A 137 -9.48 -8.41 23.97
CA ILE A 137 -10.64 -9.21 23.54
C ILE A 137 -10.53 -9.67 22.08
N ILE A 138 -9.59 -9.08 21.31
CA ILE A 138 -9.37 -9.44 19.90
C ILE A 138 -8.33 -10.53 19.81
N GLU A 139 -8.73 -11.75 19.47
CA GLU A 139 -7.84 -12.91 19.38
C GLU A 139 -7.14 -13.04 18.01
N ALA A 140 -7.62 -12.33 16.99
CA ALA A 140 -7.00 -12.29 15.66
C ALA A 140 -5.63 -11.64 15.72
N PRO A 141 -4.64 -12.10 14.91
CA PRO A 141 -3.36 -11.42 14.78
C PRO A 141 -3.53 -9.99 14.28
N ILE A 142 -2.89 -9.03 14.95
CA ILE A 142 -2.91 -7.61 14.57
C ILE A 142 -1.53 -7.22 14.10
N HIS A 143 -1.42 -6.75 12.86
CA HIS A 143 -0.17 -6.33 12.24
C HIS A 143 -0.24 -4.88 11.76
N VAL A 144 0.92 -4.23 11.67
CA VAL A 144 1.10 -2.95 10.99
C VAL A 144 1.75 -3.22 9.64
N LEU A 145 1.17 -2.72 8.56
CA LEU A 145 1.69 -2.92 7.21
C LEU A 145 2.96 -2.10 6.98
N GLU A 146 4.05 -2.76 6.61
CA GLU A 146 5.27 -2.07 6.20
C GLU A 146 5.06 -1.36 4.86
N GLY A 147 5.50 -0.09 4.78
CA GLY A 147 5.27 0.77 3.61
C GLY A 147 3.86 1.34 3.49
N GLY A 148 2.93 0.94 4.35
CA GLY A 148 1.61 1.56 4.51
C GLY A 148 0.80 1.73 3.22
N TRP A 149 0.19 2.91 3.06
CA TRP A 149 -0.67 3.25 1.92
C TRP A 149 0.04 3.18 0.57
N GLU A 150 1.31 3.57 0.49
CA GLU A 150 2.08 3.60 -0.75
C GLU A 150 2.20 2.21 -1.39
N VAL A 151 2.36 1.19 -0.57
CA VAL A 151 2.41 -0.19 -1.04
C VAL A 151 1.05 -0.66 -1.54
N LEU A 152 -0.03 -0.33 -0.82
CA LEU A 152 -1.39 -0.69 -1.22
C LEU A 152 -1.77 -0.02 -2.54
N ARG A 153 -1.40 1.24 -2.73
CA ARG A 153 -1.59 1.97 -3.98
C ARG A 153 -0.78 1.34 -5.12
N ALA A 154 0.49 1.02 -4.87
CA ALA A 154 1.37 0.41 -5.87
C ALA A 154 0.90 -1.01 -6.28
N SER A 155 0.19 -1.72 -5.41
CA SER A 155 -0.39 -3.04 -5.69
C SER A 155 -1.72 -2.99 -6.46
N GLY A 156 -2.27 -1.79 -6.71
CA GLY A 156 -3.56 -1.61 -7.39
C GLY A 156 -4.78 -1.90 -6.50
N MET A 157 -4.61 -2.00 -5.19
CA MET A 157 -5.72 -2.20 -4.24
C MET A 157 -6.44 -0.89 -3.90
N ALA A 158 -5.80 0.25 -4.15
CA ALA A 158 -6.37 1.56 -3.90
C ALA A 158 -7.11 2.11 -5.13
N ALA A 159 -8.19 2.85 -4.91
CA ALA A 159 -8.80 3.70 -5.93
C ALA A 159 -7.91 4.92 -6.18
N ASP A 160 -7.72 5.30 -7.46
CA ASP A 160 -7.09 6.56 -7.85
C ASP A 160 -8.10 7.72 -7.78
#